data_fe71b6f169d151baf7749e32e5e33ff2
#
_entry.id   fe71b6f169d151baf7749e32e5e33ff2
#
_cell.length_a   1.000
_cell.length_b   1.000
_cell.length_c   1.000
_cell.angle_alpha   90.00
_cell.angle_beta   90.00
_cell.angle_gamma   90.00
#
_symmetry.space_group_name_H-M   'P 1'
#
loop_
_entity.id
_entity.type
_entity.pdbx_description
1 polymer ?
#
loop_
_entity_poly.entity_id
_entity_poly.type
_entity_poly.pdbx_seq_one_letter_code
_entity_poly.pdbx_strand_id
1 'polypeptide(L)'
;RWLYQIGLQGPDIFFYNIPILRHRDYRNVGSHMHEYHVNRFFRNCLNEIAAISSKQQREQAISYMAGFLCHYAADSICHPYVYGRIQYETDGKGSRFHGLHAELENDIDTLLLRKFKHKKPSEFNQAATICLNGMETQFISRFLSSCLNDAFYPLSSKNHYQVSPGMIHRSILALRFGCRTLSDPY
;
A
#
# COMPACT_ATOMS: atom_id res chain seq x y z
N ARG A 1 14.65 2.43 -8.56
CA ARG A 1 13.46 2.90 -9.28
C ARG A 1 12.22 2.07 -8.93
N TRP A 2 12.23 0.76 -9.15
CA TRP A 2 11.05 -0.09 -8.95
C TRP A 2 10.59 -0.16 -7.50
N LEU A 3 11.51 -0.20 -6.56
CA LEU A 3 11.22 -0.17 -5.13
C LEU A 3 10.53 1.13 -4.69
N TYR A 4 10.95 2.26 -5.22
CA TYR A 4 10.26 3.53 -4.99
C TYR A 4 8.84 3.49 -5.54
N GLN A 5 8.67 2.97 -6.76
CA GLN A 5 7.35 2.90 -7.41
C GLN A 5 6.38 1.98 -6.68
N ILE A 6 6.82 0.80 -6.20
CA ILE A 6 5.94 -0.05 -5.37
C ILE A 6 5.69 0.59 -4.00
N GLY A 7 6.65 1.34 -3.46
CA GLY A 7 6.47 2.12 -2.23
C GLY A 7 5.34 3.14 -2.35
N LEU A 8 5.14 3.74 -3.53
CA LEU A 8 4.03 4.67 -3.80
C LEU A 8 2.63 4.03 -3.64
N GLN A 9 2.53 2.71 -3.63
CA GLN A 9 1.28 2.02 -3.30
C GLN A 9 0.99 2.04 -1.80
N GLY A 10 1.97 2.40 -0.97
CA GLY A 10 1.79 2.50 0.47
C GLY A 10 1.18 1.25 1.10
N PRO A 11 0.23 1.41 2.03
CA PRO A 11 -0.50 0.32 2.66
C PRO A 11 -1.54 -0.33 1.74
N ASP A 12 -1.86 0.25 0.57
CA ASP A 12 -2.90 -0.24 -0.32
C ASP A 12 -2.58 -1.59 -0.95
N ILE A 13 -1.30 -1.97 -0.99
CA ILE A 13 -0.90 -3.34 -1.38
C ILE A 13 -1.65 -4.40 -0.58
N PHE A 14 -2.08 -4.11 0.65
CA PHE A 14 -2.77 -5.05 1.53
C PHE A 14 -4.25 -5.21 1.22
N PHE A 15 -4.87 -4.30 0.49
CA PHE A 15 -6.22 -4.48 -0.03
C PHE A 15 -6.31 -5.59 -1.09
N TYR A 16 -5.18 -5.91 -1.71
CA TYR A 16 -5.06 -7.03 -2.66
C TYR A 16 -4.74 -8.37 -1.99
N ASN A 17 -4.60 -8.41 -0.67
CA ASN A 17 -4.52 -9.66 0.06
C ASN A 17 -5.93 -10.27 0.22
N ILE A 18 -6.51 -10.71 -0.88
CA ILE A 18 -7.80 -11.38 -0.88
C ILE A 18 -7.56 -12.80 -0.37
N PRO A 19 -8.11 -13.21 0.78
CA PRO A 19 -8.05 -14.59 1.22
C PRO A 19 -8.94 -15.41 0.28
N ILE A 20 -8.34 -16.08 -0.67
CA ILE A 20 -9.04 -16.97 -1.62
C ILE A 20 -9.74 -18.12 -0.88
N LEU A 21 -9.34 -18.42 0.34
CA LEU A 21 -9.90 -19.48 1.17
C LEU A 21 -9.92 -19.06 2.65
N ARG A 22 -11.11 -18.72 3.12
CA ARG A 22 -11.56 -18.78 4.51
C ARG A 22 -10.55 -18.51 5.64
N HIS A 23 -10.55 -17.30 6.19
CA HIS A 23 -10.33 -17.17 7.63
C HIS A 23 -11.29 -16.13 8.22
N ARG A 24 -12.06 -16.54 9.24
CA ARG A 24 -12.96 -15.68 10.02
C ARG A 24 -12.24 -14.51 10.71
N ASP A 25 -10.91 -14.57 10.80
CA ASP A 25 -10.07 -13.57 11.45
C ASP A 25 -9.27 -12.73 10.46
N TYR A 26 -9.83 -12.48 9.28
CA TYR A 26 -9.20 -11.58 8.33
C TYR A 26 -9.16 -10.16 8.91
N ARG A 27 -7.96 -9.72 9.22
CA ARG A 27 -7.71 -8.32 9.60
C ARG A 27 -7.27 -7.56 8.37
N ASN A 28 -7.95 -6.46 8.09
CA ASN A 28 -7.52 -5.57 7.02
C ASN A 28 -6.30 -4.77 7.48
N VAL A 29 -5.12 -5.28 7.17
CA VAL A 29 -3.83 -4.66 7.51
C VAL A 29 -3.72 -3.27 6.89
N GLY A 30 -4.21 -3.10 5.66
CA GLY A 30 -4.24 -1.81 4.97
C GLY A 30 -5.02 -0.77 5.80
N SER A 31 -6.26 -1.06 6.18
CA SER A 31 -7.06 -0.14 7.01
C SER A 31 -6.39 0.20 8.33
N HIS A 32 -5.80 -0.80 9.02
CA HIS A 32 -5.08 -0.52 10.27
C HIS A 32 -3.90 0.43 10.08
N MET A 33 -3.20 0.33 8.95
CA MET A 33 -2.07 1.21 8.65
C MET A 33 -2.49 2.64 8.31
N HIS A 34 -3.71 2.85 7.80
CA HIS A 34 -4.24 4.19 7.58
C HIS A 34 -4.73 4.86 8.87
N GLU A 35 -5.20 4.07 9.84
CA GLU A 35 -5.89 4.60 11.01
C GLU A 35 -5.01 4.72 12.27
N TYR A 36 -4.06 3.79 12.46
CA TYR A 36 -3.38 3.64 13.75
C TYR A 36 -1.85 3.57 13.60
N HIS A 37 -1.17 3.98 14.65
CA HIS A 37 0.26 3.74 14.91
C HIS A 37 1.24 4.13 13.78
N VAL A 38 0.87 5.01 12.88
CA VAL A 38 1.68 5.44 11.74
C VAL A 38 3.09 5.89 12.16
N ASN A 39 3.18 6.72 13.22
CA ASN A 39 4.48 7.18 13.74
C ASN A 39 5.35 6.03 14.25
N ARG A 40 4.74 5.01 14.88
CA ARG A 40 5.47 3.83 15.36
C ARG A 40 5.98 3.01 14.19
N PHE A 41 5.17 2.82 13.16
CA PHE A 41 5.56 2.13 11.94
C PHE A 41 6.78 2.79 11.27
N PHE A 42 6.73 4.10 11.03
CA PHE A 42 7.86 4.82 10.43
C PHE A 42 9.13 4.74 11.29
N ARG A 43 9.00 4.87 12.61
CA ARG A 43 10.13 4.71 13.53
C ARG A 43 10.75 3.32 13.44
N ASN A 44 9.94 2.28 13.39
CA ASN A 44 10.42 0.91 13.24
C ASN A 44 11.13 0.72 11.90
N CYS A 45 10.60 1.28 10.82
CA CYS A 45 11.26 1.26 9.52
C CYS A 45 12.64 1.94 9.54
N LEU A 46 12.76 3.08 10.19
CA LEU A 46 14.05 3.77 10.34
C LEU A 46 15.05 2.96 11.15
N ASN A 47 14.62 2.33 12.25
CA ASN A 47 15.46 1.46 13.06
C ASN A 47 15.94 0.23 12.28
N GLU A 48 15.03 -0.43 11.56
CA GLU A 48 15.37 -1.59 10.71
C GLU A 48 16.35 -1.18 9.59
N ILE A 49 16.13 -0.04 8.93
CA ILE A 49 17.05 0.48 7.92
C ILE A 49 18.45 0.72 8.50
N ALA A 50 18.53 1.29 9.69
CA ALA A 50 19.80 1.54 10.37
C ALA A 50 20.54 0.23 10.70
N ALA A 51 19.83 -0.84 11.02
CA ALA A 51 20.36 -2.14 11.35
C ALA A 51 20.83 -2.98 10.13
N ILE A 52 20.42 -2.62 8.91
CA ILE A 52 20.80 -3.34 7.68
C ILE A 52 22.30 -3.14 7.40
N SER A 53 23.08 -4.20 7.45
CA SER A 53 24.53 -4.16 7.18
C SER A 53 24.84 -4.00 5.69
N SER A 54 24.08 -4.64 4.80
CA SER A 54 24.26 -4.55 3.36
C SER A 54 23.89 -3.17 2.83
N LYS A 55 24.88 -2.46 2.25
CA LYS A 55 24.64 -1.14 1.62
C LYS A 55 23.53 -1.21 0.57
N GLN A 56 23.56 -2.23 -0.30
CA GLN A 56 22.55 -2.41 -1.35
C GLN A 56 21.14 -2.57 -0.76
N GLN A 57 20.97 -3.44 0.24
CA GLN A 57 19.66 -3.65 0.87
C GLN A 57 19.19 -2.41 1.63
N ARG A 58 20.09 -1.67 2.25
CA ARG A 58 19.77 -0.41 2.91
C ARG A 58 19.25 0.63 1.91
N GLU A 59 19.91 0.79 0.77
CA GLU A 59 19.47 1.67 -0.31
C GLU A 59 18.11 1.23 -0.89
N GLN A 60 17.89 -0.08 -0.99
CA GLN A 60 16.61 -0.65 -1.41
C GLN A 60 15.48 -0.31 -0.43
N ALA A 61 15.71 -0.47 0.87
CA ALA A 61 14.73 -0.13 1.90
C ALA A 61 14.44 1.38 1.93
N ILE A 62 15.46 2.23 1.84
CA ILE A 62 15.32 3.69 1.74
C ILE A 62 14.48 4.07 0.52
N SER A 63 14.77 3.47 -0.63
CA SER A 63 14.03 3.74 -1.88
C SER A 63 12.55 3.38 -1.75
N TYR A 64 12.24 2.22 -1.15
CA TYR A 64 10.87 1.81 -0.88
C TYR A 64 10.17 2.77 0.09
N MET A 65 10.81 3.09 1.22
CA MET A 65 10.23 3.97 2.24
C MET A 65 10.06 5.41 1.76
N ALA A 66 10.91 5.89 0.86
CA ALA A 66 10.70 7.18 0.21
C ALA A 66 9.41 7.22 -0.60
N GLY A 67 9.11 6.15 -1.36
CA GLY A 67 7.83 6.01 -2.05
C GLY A 67 6.65 5.93 -1.07
N PHE A 68 6.79 5.13 -0.01
CA PHE A 68 5.76 4.99 1.01
C PHE A 68 5.44 6.31 1.72
N LEU A 69 6.46 7.11 2.02
CA LEU A 69 6.30 8.44 2.60
C LEU A 69 5.56 9.39 1.65
N CYS A 70 5.84 9.30 0.35
CA CYS A 70 5.10 10.08 -0.66
C CYS A 70 3.61 9.70 -0.71
N HIS A 71 3.29 8.39 -0.65
CA HIS A 71 1.91 7.92 -0.53
C HIS A 71 1.24 8.52 0.70
N TYR A 72 1.85 8.34 1.87
CA TYR A 72 1.31 8.85 3.13
C TYR A 72 1.09 10.38 3.12
N ALA A 73 2.02 11.14 2.54
CA ALA A 73 1.89 12.58 2.41
C ALA A 73 0.75 12.97 1.46
N ALA A 74 0.59 12.26 0.33
CA ALA A 74 -0.50 12.49 -0.61
C ALA A 74 -1.85 12.22 0.05
N ASP A 75 -2.02 11.08 0.70
CA ASP A 75 -3.24 10.71 1.42
C ASP A 75 -3.62 11.73 2.49
N SER A 76 -2.64 12.13 3.30
CA SER A 76 -2.87 13.10 4.38
C SER A 76 -3.39 14.46 3.87
N ILE A 77 -3.02 14.82 2.63
CA ILE A 77 -3.43 16.09 2.01
C ILE A 77 -4.72 15.93 1.21
N CYS A 78 -4.88 14.81 0.49
CA CYS A 78 -5.98 14.60 -0.44
C CYS A 78 -7.26 14.12 0.26
N HIS A 79 -7.17 13.22 1.24
CA HIS A 79 -8.35 12.66 1.91
C HIS A 79 -9.29 13.69 2.55
N PRO A 80 -8.82 14.76 3.22
CA PRO A 80 -9.75 15.79 3.71
C PRO A 80 -10.60 16.42 2.59
N TYR A 81 -10.02 16.62 1.41
CA TYR A 81 -10.76 17.08 0.25
C TYR A 81 -11.74 16.02 -0.29
N VAL A 82 -11.27 14.79 -0.45
CA VAL A 82 -12.09 13.67 -0.92
C VAL A 82 -13.29 13.46 0.01
N TYR A 83 -13.05 13.35 1.31
CA TYR A 83 -14.12 13.17 2.31
C TYR A 83 -15.10 14.34 2.34
N GLY A 84 -14.62 15.57 2.24
CA GLY A 84 -15.49 16.74 2.14
C GLY A 84 -16.37 16.73 0.90
N ARG A 85 -15.84 16.28 -0.24
CA ARG A 85 -16.57 16.22 -1.52
C ARG A 85 -17.64 15.14 -1.55
N ILE A 86 -17.38 13.98 -0.95
CA ILE A 86 -18.35 12.88 -0.87
C ILE A 86 -19.29 12.99 0.32
N GLN A 87 -19.15 14.04 1.12
CA GLN A 87 -19.92 14.24 2.36
C GLN A 87 -19.83 13.02 3.29
N TYR A 88 -18.59 12.58 3.52
CA TYR A 88 -18.32 11.41 4.34
C TYR A 88 -18.85 11.62 5.77
N GLU A 89 -19.72 10.73 6.19
CA GLU A 89 -20.28 10.68 7.54
C GLU A 89 -19.84 9.38 8.22
N THR A 90 -19.49 9.47 9.50
CA THR A 90 -19.02 8.33 10.30
C THR A 90 -20.17 7.45 10.83
N ASP A 91 -21.39 7.58 10.28
CA ASP A 91 -22.63 6.97 10.80
C ASP A 91 -22.79 5.46 10.50
N GLY A 92 -21.75 4.78 10.08
CA GLY A 92 -21.72 3.32 9.90
C GLY A 92 -22.25 2.80 8.56
N LYS A 93 -22.64 3.66 7.62
CA LYS A 93 -23.05 3.25 6.25
C LYS A 93 -21.87 3.17 5.29
N GLY A 94 -20.78 2.60 5.73
CA GLY A 94 -19.47 2.62 5.07
C GLY A 94 -19.43 2.19 3.59
N SER A 95 -20.29 1.26 3.15
CA SER A 95 -20.20 0.71 1.77
C SER A 95 -20.50 1.75 0.68
N ARG A 96 -21.44 2.66 0.91
CA ARG A 96 -21.79 3.74 -0.05
C ARG A 96 -20.61 4.71 -0.23
N PHE A 97 -19.98 5.08 0.86
CA PHE A 97 -18.86 6.03 0.82
C PHE A 97 -17.62 5.45 0.18
N HIS A 98 -17.34 4.15 0.34
CA HIS A 98 -16.23 3.50 -0.34
C HIS A 98 -16.36 3.57 -1.88
N GLY A 99 -17.56 3.38 -2.43
CA GLY A 99 -17.80 3.51 -3.86
C GLY A 99 -17.55 4.94 -4.35
N LEU A 100 -18.13 5.94 -3.69
CA LEU A 100 -17.98 7.35 -4.03
C LEU A 100 -16.52 7.83 -3.87
N HIS A 101 -15.83 7.34 -2.86
CA HIS A 101 -14.41 7.62 -2.63
C HIS A 101 -13.57 7.14 -3.81
N ALA A 102 -13.68 5.87 -4.16
CA ALA A 102 -12.92 5.28 -5.27
C ALA A 102 -13.26 5.95 -6.62
N GLU A 103 -14.52 6.29 -6.85
CA GLU A 103 -14.96 7.00 -8.06
C GLU A 103 -14.31 8.39 -8.17
N LEU A 104 -14.35 9.18 -7.09
CA LEU A 104 -13.76 10.52 -7.08
C LEU A 104 -12.23 10.48 -7.25
N GLU A 105 -11.55 9.54 -6.60
CA GLU A 105 -10.11 9.38 -6.76
C GLU A 105 -9.73 8.97 -8.20
N ASN A 106 -10.51 8.08 -8.80
CA ASN A 106 -10.30 7.68 -10.20
C ASN A 106 -10.52 8.86 -11.17
N ASP A 107 -11.48 9.73 -10.89
CA ASP A 107 -11.69 10.96 -11.67
C ASP A 107 -10.50 11.92 -11.54
N ILE A 108 -10.00 12.11 -10.31
CA ILE A 108 -8.82 12.93 -10.05
C ILE A 108 -7.59 12.37 -10.78
N ASP A 109 -7.34 11.08 -10.70
CA ASP A 109 -6.25 10.41 -11.39
C ASP A 109 -6.35 10.55 -12.90
N THR A 110 -7.56 10.42 -13.45
CA THR A 110 -7.82 10.63 -14.88
C THR A 110 -7.48 12.04 -15.32
N LEU A 111 -7.87 13.05 -14.54
CA LEU A 111 -7.56 14.46 -14.81
C LEU A 111 -6.04 14.73 -14.72
N LEU A 112 -5.38 14.17 -13.70
CA LEU A 112 -3.94 14.33 -13.52
C LEU A 112 -3.13 13.65 -14.62
N LEU A 113 -3.52 12.43 -15.03
CA LEU A 113 -2.91 11.73 -16.17
C LEU A 113 -3.02 12.55 -17.46
N ARG A 114 -4.21 13.09 -17.74
CA ARG A 114 -4.42 13.95 -18.92
C ARG A 114 -3.58 15.23 -18.85
N LYS A 115 -3.58 15.89 -17.69
CA LYS A 115 -2.90 17.18 -17.51
C LYS A 115 -1.37 17.06 -17.55
N PHE A 116 -0.80 16.06 -16.87
CA PHE A 116 0.65 15.99 -16.65
C PHE A 116 1.37 14.92 -17.49
N LYS A 117 0.65 13.93 -17.98
CA LYS A 117 1.22 12.85 -18.80
C LYS A 117 0.68 12.85 -20.23
N HIS A 118 -0.35 13.65 -20.51
CA HIS A 118 -1.05 13.68 -21.82
C HIS A 118 -1.54 12.28 -22.22
N LYS A 119 -2.01 11.49 -21.25
CA LYS A 119 -2.48 10.12 -21.42
C LYS A 119 -3.89 9.94 -20.89
N LYS A 120 -4.61 9.01 -21.50
CA LYS A 120 -5.83 8.43 -20.93
C LYS A 120 -5.45 7.31 -19.94
N PRO A 121 -6.33 6.91 -19.00
CA PRO A 121 -6.10 5.77 -18.11
C PRO A 121 -5.75 4.48 -18.86
N SER A 122 -6.42 4.18 -19.98
CA SER A 122 -6.16 3.02 -20.85
C SER A 122 -4.74 3.01 -21.49
N GLU A 123 -4.09 4.18 -21.59
CA GLU A 123 -2.74 4.32 -22.14
C GLU A 123 -1.64 4.25 -21.05
N PHE A 124 -2.05 4.16 -19.79
CA PHE A 124 -1.14 4.10 -18.65
C PHE A 124 -0.96 2.67 -18.14
N ASN A 125 0.19 2.06 -18.42
CA ASN A 125 0.49 0.71 -17.95
C ASN A 125 0.88 0.73 -16.46
N GLN A 126 -0.10 0.67 -15.58
CA GLN A 126 0.12 0.64 -14.12
C GLN A 126 0.91 -0.61 -13.70
N ALA A 127 0.68 -1.76 -14.31
CA ALA A 127 1.40 -3.00 -13.99
C ALA A 127 2.91 -2.87 -14.24
N ALA A 128 3.33 -2.00 -15.16
CA ALA A 128 4.75 -1.72 -15.40
C ALA A 128 5.42 -0.95 -14.26
N THR A 129 4.67 -0.38 -13.32
CA THR A 129 5.23 0.25 -12.11
C THR A 129 5.55 -0.76 -11.00
N ILE A 130 5.05 -2.00 -11.14
CA ILE A 130 5.18 -3.08 -10.15
C ILE A 130 6.13 -4.16 -10.71
N CYS A 131 7.39 -3.80 -10.92
CA CYS A 131 8.38 -4.65 -11.59
C CYS A 131 9.54 -5.07 -10.67
N LEU A 132 9.22 -5.53 -9.45
CA LEU A 132 10.22 -6.13 -8.59
C LEU A 132 10.65 -7.51 -9.11
N ASN A 133 11.95 -7.80 -9.01
CA ASN A 133 12.44 -9.16 -9.16
C ASN A 133 12.19 -10.00 -7.89
N GLY A 134 12.44 -11.30 -7.96
CA GLY A 134 12.16 -12.22 -6.83
C GLY A 134 12.94 -11.87 -5.56
N MET A 135 14.20 -11.44 -5.68
CA MET A 135 15.03 -11.06 -4.52
C MET A 135 14.54 -9.76 -3.88
N GLU A 136 14.19 -8.76 -4.69
CA GLU A 136 13.64 -7.50 -4.20
C GLU A 136 12.29 -7.72 -3.51
N THR A 137 11.41 -8.54 -4.11
CA THR A 137 10.11 -8.86 -3.51
C THR A 137 10.30 -9.58 -2.18
N GLN A 138 11.21 -10.56 -2.10
CA GLN A 138 11.50 -11.29 -0.88
C GLN A 138 12.08 -10.38 0.21
N PHE A 139 13.02 -9.51 -0.16
CA PHE A 139 13.63 -8.58 0.77
C PHE A 139 12.59 -7.62 1.35
N ILE A 140 11.82 -6.94 0.51
CA ILE A 140 10.80 -5.99 0.96
C ILE A 140 9.70 -6.68 1.78
N SER A 141 9.33 -7.91 1.44
CA SER A 141 8.34 -8.67 2.21
C SER A 141 8.83 -8.96 3.63
N ARG A 142 10.10 -9.30 3.82
CA ARG A 142 10.69 -9.51 5.15
C ARG A 142 10.81 -8.22 5.93
N PHE A 143 11.33 -7.17 5.30
CA PHE A 143 11.47 -5.84 5.88
C PHE A 143 10.15 -5.31 6.41
N LEU A 144 9.10 -5.31 5.57
CA LEU A 144 7.77 -4.85 5.97
C LEU A 144 7.15 -5.74 7.05
N SER A 145 7.32 -7.06 6.97
CA SER A 145 6.81 -7.98 8.00
C SER A 145 7.37 -7.64 9.38
N SER A 146 8.68 -7.39 9.50
CA SER A 146 9.31 -6.95 10.75
C SER A 146 8.70 -5.65 11.25
N CYS A 147 8.75 -4.60 10.43
CA CYS A 147 8.26 -3.26 10.81
C CYS A 147 6.77 -3.25 11.20
N LEU A 148 5.93 -4.01 10.48
CA LEU A 148 4.49 -4.09 10.73
C LEU A 148 4.18 -4.81 12.03
N ASN A 149 4.80 -5.96 12.25
CA ASN A 149 4.52 -6.75 13.45
C ASN A 149 4.91 -6.00 14.71
N ASP A 150 6.02 -5.31 14.71
CA ASP A 150 6.43 -4.48 15.85
C ASP A 150 5.51 -3.28 16.08
N ALA A 151 4.95 -2.72 15.02
CA ALA A 151 4.07 -1.56 15.14
C ALA A 151 2.64 -1.92 15.54
N PHE A 152 2.05 -2.90 14.86
CA PHE A 152 0.61 -3.16 14.92
C PHE A 152 0.27 -4.49 15.62
N TYR A 153 1.18 -5.46 15.59
CA TYR A 153 0.92 -6.84 16.03
C TYR A 153 2.03 -7.37 16.95
N PRO A 154 2.39 -6.67 18.04
CA PRO A 154 3.47 -7.12 18.91
C PRO A 154 3.13 -8.50 19.51
N LEU A 155 4.15 -9.35 19.64
CA LEU A 155 4.00 -10.71 20.19
C LEU A 155 3.40 -10.75 21.61
N SER A 156 3.52 -9.63 22.35
CA SER A 156 2.91 -9.46 23.67
C SER A 156 1.38 -9.26 23.62
N SER A 157 0.81 -9.08 22.44
CA SER A 157 -0.64 -8.93 22.30
C SER A 157 -1.34 -10.28 22.46
N LYS A 158 -2.51 -10.29 23.13
CA LYS A 158 -3.34 -11.50 23.35
C LYS A 158 -3.79 -12.17 22.03
N ASN A 159 -3.68 -11.49 20.92
CA ASN A 159 -4.21 -11.93 19.62
C ASN A 159 -3.12 -12.42 18.68
N HIS A 160 -2.10 -13.05 19.04
CA HIS A 160 -1.03 -13.72 18.26
C HIS A 160 -1.04 -13.60 16.72
N TYR A 161 -1.72 -12.57 16.17
CA TYR A 161 -1.75 -12.33 14.73
C TYR A 161 -0.41 -11.77 14.27
N GLN A 162 0.11 -12.32 13.20
CA GLN A 162 1.36 -11.86 12.60
C GLN A 162 1.22 -11.75 11.08
N VAL A 163 1.68 -10.64 10.53
CA VAL A 163 1.79 -10.44 9.09
C VAL A 163 3.03 -11.18 8.61
N SER A 164 2.85 -12.28 7.89
CA SER A 164 3.99 -13.05 7.38
C SER A 164 4.58 -12.42 6.11
N PRO A 165 5.89 -12.61 5.85
CA PRO A 165 6.49 -12.19 4.57
C PRO A 165 5.79 -12.79 3.35
N GLY A 166 5.29 -14.03 3.48
CA GLY A 166 4.53 -14.69 2.42
C GLY A 166 3.18 -14.01 2.12
N MET A 167 2.52 -13.44 3.12
CA MET A 167 1.31 -12.64 2.92
C MET A 167 1.62 -11.38 2.09
N ILE A 168 2.66 -10.64 2.47
CA ILE A 168 3.07 -9.42 1.76
C ILE A 168 3.48 -9.73 0.32
N HIS A 169 4.24 -10.79 0.13
CA HIS A 169 4.64 -11.27 -1.20
C HIS A 169 3.41 -11.54 -2.09
N ARG A 170 2.41 -12.26 -1.57
CA ARG A 170 1.16 -12.54 -2.31
C ARG A 170 0.37 -11.27 -2.62
N SER A 171 0.33 -10.31 -1.68
CA SER A 171 -0.33 -9.02 -1.90
C SER A 171 0.30 -8.25 -3.07
N ILE A 172 1.63 -8.20 -3.14
CA ILE A 172 2.36 -7.57 -4.25
C ILE A 172 2.07 -8.27 -5.59
N LEU A 173 2.07 -9.60 -5.60
CA LEU A 173 1.75 -10.36 -6.82
C LEU A 173 0.29 -10.17 -7.24
N ALA A 174 -0.65 -10.17 -6.29
CA ALA A 174 -2.07 -9.96 -6.56
C ALA A 174 -2.33 -8.54 -7.10
N LEU A 175 -1.72 -7.52 -6.52
CA LEU A 175 -1.76 -6.16 -7.05
C LEU A 175 -1.27 -6.12 -8.51
N ARG A 176 -0.11 -6.70 -8.78
CA ARG A 176 0.45 -6.74 -10.15
C ARG A 176 -0.47 -7.49 -11.13
N PHE A 177 -1.05 -8.58 -10.69
CA PHE A 177 -2.02 -9.35 -11.48
C PHE A 177 -3.29 -8.52 -11.75
N GLY A 178 -3.86 -7.89 -10.71
CA GLY A 178 -5.03 -7.01 -10.83
C GLY A 178 -4.79 -5.86 -11.82
N CYS A 179 -3.65 -5.17 -11.71
CA CYS A 179 -3.29 -4.10 -12.64
C CYS A 179 -3.11 -4.57 -14.09
N ARG A 180 -2.76 -5.85 -14.31
CA ARG A 180 -2.66 -6.41 -15.66
C ARG A 180 -4.01 -6.81 -16.26
N THR A 181 -4.90 -7.35 -15.41
CA THR A 181 -6.20 -7.88 -15.86
C THR A 181 -7.26 -6.81 -15.97
N LEU A 182 -7.15 -5.75 -15.15
CA LEU A 182 -8.08 -4.63 -15.13
C LEU A 182 -7.64 -3.44 -16.00
N SER A 183 -6.46 -3.54 -16.64
CA SER A 183 -6.06 -2.56 -17.64
C SER A 183 -7.01 -2.68 -18.84
N ASP A 184 -7.79 -1.63 -19.06
CA ASP A 184 -8.70 -1.55 -20.21
C ASP A 184 -7.91 -1.60 -21.51
N PRO A 185 -8.13 -2.58 -22.37
CA PRO A 185 -7.45 -2.67 -23.67
C PRO A 185 -8.03 -1.73 -24.73
N TYR A 186 -9.13 -0.98 -24.44
CA TYR A 186 -9.83 -0.14 -25.41
C TYR A 186 -9.78 1.36 -25.13
#